data_be672b720d5f13f9b1bcd121dd1e6f10
#
_entry.id   be672b720d5f13f9b1bcd121dd1e6f10
#
_cell.length_a   1.000
_cell.length_b   1.000
_cell.length_c   1.000
_cell.angle_alpha   90.00
_cell.angle_beta   90.00
_cell.angle_gamma   90.00
#
_symmetry.space_group_name_H-M   'P 1'
#
loop_
_entity.id
_entity.type
_entity.pdbx_description
1 polymer ?
#
loop_
_entity_poly.entity_id
_entity_poly.type
_entity_poly.pdbx_seq_one_letter_code
_entity_poly.pdbx_strand_id
1 'polypeptide(L)'
;MTQIGITERGDAALNLEWYNWVLANKPTILITKNPKKLIEDFKNNSGKSIFDFNVILHATITGLGGTVMEPNVSAWKEQAEYLKENFNGRIVIRVDPIVPLFAEKQLEVFKWFVVNTEYLRYRTSIMDFYNHVKTRLSPKINSLLEPIYGSGIHASFDTRQKIINDINDILFKKNVTVEVCGEPGIKCSGCVSENDCKILGVEPSLSKKGQRYGCSCLANKQELLTSKHQCEHRCVYCYWKN
;
A
#
# COMPACT_ATOMS: atom_id res chain seq x y z
N MET A 1 -0.29 -16.48 20.40
CA MET A 1 0.07 -15.15 19.86
C MET A 1 -1.08 -14.66 19.01
N THR A 2 -1.52 -13.43 19.22
CA THR A 2 -2.60 -12.81 18.44
C THR A 2 -2.11 -12.60 17.00
N GLN A 3 -2.92 -13.04 16.02
CA GLN A 3 -2.63 -12.84 14.60
C GLN A 3 -3.26 -11.54 14.13
N ILE A 4 -2.57 -10.84 13.22
CA ILE A 4 -3.12 -9.70 12.49
C ILE A 4 -3.64 -10.21 11.14
N GLY A 5 -4.94 -10.04 10.90
CA GLY A 5 -5.53 -10.26 9.58
C GLY A 5 -5.05 -9.19 8.60
N ILE A 6 -4.68 -9.56 7.37
CA ILE A 6 -4.20 -8.62 6.36
C ILE A 6 -4.72 -8.99 4.98
N THR A 7 -4.94 -7.99 4.12
CA THR A 7 -5.40 -8.18 2.74
C THR A 7 -4.31 -7.77 1.74
N GLU A 8 -3.17 -8.52 1.73
CA GLU A 8 -2.05 -8.23 0.81
C GLU A 8 -2.23 -8.82 -0.59
N ARG A 9 -3.07 -9.87 -0.73
CA ARG A 9 -3.19 -10.66 -1.97
C ARG A 9 -4.32 -10.23 -2.89
N GLY A 10 -4.83 -9.02 -2.70
CA GLY A 10 -5.92 -8.48 -3.49
C GLY A 10 -6.28 -7.07 -3.07
N ASP A 11 -7.53 -6.69 -3.27
CA ASP A 11 -8.07 -5.40 -2.85
C ASP A 11 -9.28 -5.62 -1.94
N ALA A 12 -9.23 -5.07 -0.73
CA ALA A 12 -10.27 -5.26 0.27
C ALA A 12 -11.65 -4.70 -0.14
N ALA A 13 -11.70 -3.69 -1.02
CA ALA A 13 -12.96 -3.16 -1.54
C ALA A 13 -13.60 -4.03 -2.63
N LEU A 14 -12.84 -4.98 -3.20
CA LEU A 14 -13.31 -5.86 -4.28
C LEU A 14 -13.58 -7.29 -3.81
N ASN A 15 -13.12 -7.65 -2.62
CA ASN A 15 -13.30 -8.98 -2.04
C ASN A 15 -13.57 -8.87 -0.54
N LEU A 16 -14.68 -9.43 -0.10
CA LEU A 16 -15.19 -9.32 1.28
C LEU A 16 -14.85 -10.53 2.17
N GLU A 17 -13.92 -11.41 1.80
CA GLU A 17 -13.54 -12.57 2.63
C GLU A 17 -13.09 -12.15 4.06
N TRP A 18 -12.61 -10.93 4.22
CA TRP A 18 -12.20 -10.34 5.50
C TRP A 18 -13.37 -9.90 6.40
N TYR A 19 -14.58 -9.74 5.87
CA TYR A 19 -15.70 -9.07 6.53
C TYR A 19 -16.05 -9.66 7.91
N ASN A 20 -16.24 -10.98 7.99
CA ASN A 20 -16.56 -11.66 9.25
C ASN A 20 -15.39 -11.59 10.26
N TRP A 21 -14.15 -11.53 9.78
CA TRP A 21 -12.98 -11.35 10.64
C TRP A 21 -13.02 -9.99 11.34
N VAL A 22 -13.38 -8.93 10.63
CA VAL A 22 -13.53 -7.57 11.16
C VAL A 22 -14.71 -7.49 12.11
N LEU A 23 -15.89 -8.07 11.76
CA LEU A 23 -17.05 -8.08 12.64
C LEU A 23 -16.76 -8.78 13.99
N ALA A 24 -15.88 -9.77 14.00
CA ALA A 24 -15.38 -10.39 15.22
C ALA A 24 -14.37 -9.54 16.00
N ASN A 25 -14.19 -8.27 15.63
CA ASN A 25 -13.28 -7.27 16.21
C ASN A 25 -11.82 -7.74 16.34
N LYS A 26 -11.37 -8.60 15.42
CA LYS A 26 -9.99 -9.07 15.39
C LYS A 26 -9.05 -8.02 14.79
N PRO A 27 -7.79 -7.92 15.27
CA PRO A 27 -6.81 -6.99 14.74
C PRO A 27 -6.65 -7.16 13.23
N THR A 28 -6.81 -6.07 12.45
CA THR A 28 -6.90 -6.15 10.99
C THR A 28 -6.21 -4.97 10.32
N ILE A 29 -5.50 -5.26 9.22
CA ILE A 29 -5.00 -4.26 8.28
C ILE A 29 -5.67 -4.52 6.93
N LEU A 30 -6.54 -3.61 6.51
CA LEU A 30 -7.18 -3.66 5.21
C LEU A 30 -6.42 -2.78 4.21
N ILE A 31 -6.15 -3.32 3.03
CA ILE A 31 -5.41 -2.64 1.95
C ILE A 31 -6.33 -2.50 0.75
N THR A 32 -6.51 -1.28 0.25
CA THR A 32 -7.38 -1.03 -0.89
C THR A 32 -6.93 0.17 -1.73
N LYS A 33 -7.22 0.13 -3.02
CA LYS A 33 -7.14 1.27 -3.96
C LYS A 33 -8.47 2.05 -4.07
N ASN A 34 -9.54 1.53 -3.44
CA ASN A 34 -10.86 2.16 -3.41
C ASN A 34 -11.33 2.39 -1.96
N PRO A 35 -10.65 3.27 -1.19
CA PRO A 35 -11.00 3.50 0.21
C PRO A 35 -12.43 4.02 0.38
N LYS A 36 -12.93 4.89 -0.50
CA LYS A 36 -14.31 5.35 -0.50
C LYS A 36 -15.29 4.18 -0.55
N LYS A 37 -15.18 3.35 -1.58
CA LYS A 37 -16.05 2.18 -1.75
C LYS A 37 -16.01 1.26 -0.53
N LEU A 38 -14.82 0.95 0.00
CA LEU A 38 -14.67 0.06 1.15
C LEU A 38 -15.37 0.61 2.40
N ILE A 39 -15.17 1.89 2.71
CA ILE A 39 -15.75 2.54 3.89
C ILE A 39 -17.29 2.63 3.77
N GLU A 40 -17.80 3.05 2.60
CA GLU A 40 -19.22 3.19 2.34
C GLU A 40 -19.95 1.85 2.33
N ASP A 41 -19.41 0.85 1.61
CA ASP A 41 -20.00 -0.49 1.55
C ASP A 41 -20.03 -1.17 2.92
N PHE A 42 -18.96 -1.02 3.72
CA PHE A 42 -18.95 -1.56 5.08
C PHE A 42 -20.03 -0.91 5.94
N LYS A 43 -20.15 0.42 5.89
CA LYS A 43 -21.18 1.16 6.62
C LYS A 43 -22.59 0.76 6.21
N ASN A 44 -22.84 0.63 4.91
CA ASN A 44 -24.14 0.24 4.36
C ASN A 44 -24.53 -1.20 4.76
N ASN A 45 -23.57 -2.12 4.80
CA ASN A 45 -23.82 -3.53 5.13
C ASN A 45 -23.90 -3.80 6.63
N SER A 46 -23.12 -3.11 7.45
CA SER A 46 -23.03 -3.35 8.89
C SER A 46 -23.83 -2.37 9.76
N GLY A 47 -24.23 -1.22 9.21
CA GLY A 47 -24.80 -0.11 9.95
C GLY A 47 -23.80 0.64 10.86
N LYS A 48 -22.50 0.30 10.80
CA LYS A 48 -21.43 0.82 11.66
C LYS A 48 -20.27 1.38 10.85
N SER A 49 -19.48 2.26 11.45
CA SER A 49 -18.19 2.63 10.85
C SER A 49 -17.22 1.46 10.92
N ILE A 50 -16.39 1.27 9.88
CA ILE A 50 -15.31 0.29 9.92
C ILE A 50 -14.29 0.59 11.04
N PHE A 51 -14.17 1.87 11.43
CA PHE A 51 -13.27 2.31 12.48
C PHE A 51 -13.84 2.14 13.90
N ASP A 52 -15.08 1.64 14.03
CA ASP A 52 -15.63 1.16 15.31
C ASP A 52 -15.02 -0.21 15.71
N PHE A 53 -14.30 -0.83 14.76
CA PHE A 53 -13.62 -2.11 14.94
C PHE A 53 -12.09 -1.94 15.03
N ASN A 54 -11.39 -3.01 15.40
CA ASN A 54 -9.92 -2.99 15.52
C ASN A 54 -9.25 -3.09 14.14
N VAL A 55 -9.39 -2.03 13.32
CA VAL A 55 -8.94 -1.94 11.94
C VAL A 55 -8.00 -0.77 11.73
N ILE A 56 -6.93 -1.00 10.96
CA ILE A 56 -6.15 0.03 10.27
C ILE A 56 -6.43 -0.10 8.78
N LEU A 57 -6.70 1.02 8.12
CA LEU A 57 -6.91 1.09 6.67
C LEU A 57 -5.66 1.62 5.97
N HIS A 58 -5.07 0.83 5.08
CA HIS A 58 -4.05 1.28 4.14
C HIS A 58 -4.73 1.72 2.84
N ALA A 59 -4.93 3.02 2.70
CA ALA A 59 -5.51 3.62 1.50
C ALA A 59 -4.42 3.81 0.44
N THR A 60 -4.42 2.96 -0.60
CA THR A 60 -3.42 2.98 -1.66
C THR A 60 -3.81 3.98 -2.75
N ILE A 61 -3.15 5.11 -2.77
CA ILE A 61 -3.38 6.23 -3.70
C ILE A 61 -2.09 6.48 -4.50
N THR A 62 -1.92 5.79 -5.61
CA THR A 62 -0.65 5.78 -6.36
C THR A 62 -0.45 6.98 -7.28
N GLY A 63 -1.52 7.69 -7.65
CA GLY A 63 -1.45 8.72 -8.69
C GLY A 63 -1.46 8.16 -10.12
N LEU A 64 -1.53 6.84 -10.29
CA LEU A 64 -1.47 6.16 -11.60
C LEU A 64 -2.82 5.64 -12.10
N GLY A 65 -3.90 5.81 -11.32
CA GLY A 65 -5.25 5.39 -11.69
C GLY A 65 -5.69 5.97 -13.04
N GLY A 66 -6.32 5.14 -13.88
CA GLY A 66 -6.73 5.48 -15.24
C GLY A 66 -5.58 5.56 -16.25
N THR A 67 -4.34 5.19 -15.87
CA THR A 67 -3.20 5.11 -16.79
C THR A 67 -2.97 3.66 -17.25
N VAL A 68 -2.04 3.49 -18.20
CA VAL A 68 -1.60 2.16 -18.63
C VAL A 68 -1.05 1.29 -17.49
N MET A 69 -0.64 1.89 -16.36
CA MET A 69 -0.13 1.18 -15.19
C MET A 69 -1.26 0.65 -14.29
N GLU A 70 -2.39 1.36 -14.25
CA GLU A 70 -3.57 1.06 -13.43
C GLU A 70 -4.85 1.32 -14.22
N PRO A 71 -5.16 0.53 -15.25
CA PRO A 71 -6.24 0.84 -16.19
C PRO A 71 -7.63 0.88 -15.56
N ASN A 72 -7.86 0.08 -14.53
CA ASN A 72 -9.17 -0.08 -13.89
C ASN A 72 -9.23 0.54 -12.48
N VAL A 73 -8.29 1.41 -12.13
CA VAL A 73 -8.32 2.17 -10.87
C VAL A 73 -8.87 3.57 -11.14
N SER A 74 -9.76 4.05 -10.30
CA SER A 74 -10.32 5.41 -10.39
C SER A 74 -9.25 6.50 -10.32
N ALA A 75 -9.56 7.69 -10.83
CA ALA A 75 -8.69 8.85 -10.69
C ALA A 75 -8.45 9.15 -9.20
N TRP A 76 -7.17 9.30 -8.83
CA TRP A 76 -6.74 9.39 -7.44
C TRP A 76 -7.32 10.58 -6.66
N LYS A 77 -7.60 11.70 -7.33
CA LYS A 77 -8.09 12.92 -6.67
C LYS A 77 -9.43 12.72 -5.98
N GLU A 78 -10.36 11.98 -6.59
CA GLU A 78 -11.66 11.67 -5.97
C GLU A 78 -11.48 10.91 -4.65
N GLN A 79 -10.61 9.92 -4.64
CA GLN A 79 -10.30 9.14 -3.43
C GLN A 79 -9.61 10.02 -2.37
N ALA A 80 -8.72 10.92 -2.79
CA ALA A 80 -8.00 11.81 -1.89
C ALA A 80 -8.93 12.85 -1.24
N GLU A 81 -9.84 13.47 -2.01
CA GLU A 81 -10.84 14.40 -1.45
C GLU A 81 -11.78 13.68 -0.48
N TYR A 82 -12.24 12.47 -0.82
CA TYR A 82 -13.06 11.66 0.09
C TYR A 82 -12.32 11.39 1.41
N LEU A 83 -11.05 11.02 1.36
CA LEU A 83 -10.23 10.78 2.55
C LEU A 83 -10.00 12.05 3.36
N LYS A 84 -9.87 13.21 2.72
CA LYS A 84 -9.77 14.51 3.39
C LYS A 84 -11.04 14.83 4.19
N GLU A 85 -12.21 14.63 3.59
CA GLU A 85 -13.51 14.86 4.24
C GLU A 85 -13.82 13.84 5.34
N ASN A 86 -13.30 12.62 5.21
CA ASN A 86 -13.50 11.50 6.12
C ASN A 86 -12.22 11.12 6.88
N PHE A 87 -11.52 12.13 7.42
CA PHE A 87 -10.26 11.91 8.13
C PHE A 87 -10.44 10.94 9.30
N ASN A 88 -9.51 9.98 9.39
CA ASN A 88 -9.39 9.09 10.54
C ASN A 88 -7.91 8.74 10.80
N GLY A 89 -7.45 8.87 12.04
CA GLY A 89 -6.06 8.60 12.44
C GLY A 89 -5.62 7.14 12.26
N ARG A 90 -6.55 6.21 12.00
CA ARG A 90 -6.26 4.81 11.65
C ARG A 90 -6.07 4.57 10.15
N ILE A 91 -6.06 5.61 9.34
CA ILE A 91 -5.76 5.52 7.90
C ILE A 91 -4.28 5.81 7.68
N VAL A 92 -3.62 4.94 6.91
CA VAL A 92 -2.27 5.10 6.40
C VAL A 92 -2.35 5.38 4.90
N ILE A 93 -1.82 6.49 4.46
CA ILE A 93 -1.75 6.82 3.02
C ILE A 93 -0.60 6.00 2.40
N ARG A 94 -0.94 5.15 1.43
CA ARG A 94 0.04 4.36 0.68
C ARG A 94 0.18 4.89 -0.74
N VAL A 95 1.37 5.37 -1.10
CA VAL A 95 1.75 5.57 -2.50
C VAL A 95 2.68 4.41 -2.87
N ASP A 96 2.08 3.30 -3.24
CA ASP A 96 2.75 1.99 -3.29
C ASP A 96 2.22 1.11 -4.43
N PRO A 97 3.11 0.66 -5.32
CA PRO A 97 4.53 1.01 -5.40
C PRO A 97 4.79 2.35 -6.10
N ILE A 98 5.96 2.96 -5.82
CA ILE A 98 6.50 3.97 -6.71
C ILE A 98 7.10 3.27 -7.94
N VAL A 99 6.66 3.68 -9.11
CA VAL A 99 7.25 3.27 -10.38
C VAL A 99 8.29 4.30 -10.78
N PRO A 100 9.60 3.99 -10.83
CA PRO A 100 10.65 5.00 -11.01
C PRO A 100 10.44 5.93 -12.20
N LEU A 101 9.93 5.39 -13.33
CA LEU A 101 9.60 6.16 -14.52
C LEU A 101 8.50 7.21 -14.30
N PHE A 102 7.64 7.02 -13.30
CA PHE A 102 6.51 7.89 -12.98
C PHE A 102 6.64 8.53 -11.59
N ALA A 103 7.83 8.47 -10.98
CA ALA A 103 8.05 8.92 -9.61
C ALA A 103 7.62 10.37 -9.39
N GLU A 104 7.97 11.29 -10.30
CA GLU A 104 7.58 12.70 -10.19
C GLU A 104 6.06 12.89 -10.10
N LYS A 105 5.31 12.18 -10.95
CA LYS A 105 3.84 12.20 -10.92
C LYS A 105 3.30 11.64 -9.60
N GLN A 106 3.92 10.62 -9.05
CA GLN A 106 3.50 10.00 -7.80
C GLN A 106 3.88 10.85 -6.58
N LEU A 107 4.95 11.64 -6.64
CA LEU A 107 5.30 12.62 -5.62
C LEU A 107 4.23 13.73 -5.46
N GLU A 108 3.47 14.06 -6.51
CA GLU A 108 2.36 15.01 -6.42
C GLU A 108 1.26 14.52 -5.45
N VAL A 109 1.09 13.20 -5.29
CA VAL A 109 0.15 12.64 -4.30
C VAL A 109 0.61 12.99 -2.89
N PHE A 110 1.88 12.77 -2.55
CA PHE A 110 2.43 13.16 -1.24
C PHE A 110 2.28 14.66 -1.00
N LYS A 111 2.65 15.49 -1.98
CA LYS A 111 2.51 16.95 -1.89
C LYS A 111 1.08 17.35 -1.58
N TRP A 112 0.11 16.75 -2.29
CA TRP A 112 -1.30 17.05 -2.11
C TRP A 112 -1.77 16.68 -0.70
N PHE A 113 -1.48 15.48 -0.21
CA PHE A 113 -1.87 15.05 1.14
C PHE A 113 -1.21 15.88 2.23
N VAL A 114 0.06 16.26 2.06
CA VAL A 114 0.77 17.12 3.01
C VAL A 114 0.10 18.49 3.14
N VAL A 115 -0.34 19.07 2.04
CA VAL A 115 -0.92 20.42 2.02
C VAL A 115 -2.39 20.41 2.47
N ASN A 116 -3.15 19.39 2.10
CA ASN A 116 -4.61 19.44 2.17
C ASN A 116 -5.23 18.59 3.29
N THR A 117 -4.43 17.82 4.05
CA THR A 117 -4.97 16.89 5.06
C THR A 117 -4.14 16.88 6.34
N GLU A 118 -4.68 16.25 7.39
CA GLU A 118 -4.00 16.05 8.68
C GLU A 118 -3.34 14.66 8.82
N TYR A 119 -3.24 13.88 7.73
CA TYR A 119 -2.58 12.58 7.79
C TYR A 119 -1.10 12.69 8.14
N LEU A 120 -0.65 11.83 9.06
CA LEU A 120 0.74 11.78 9.54
C LEU A 120 1.43 10.45 9.25
N ARG A 121 0.73 9.49 8.64
CA ARG A 121 1.28 8.18 8.32
C ARG A 121 1.27 7.94 6.82
N TYR A 122 2.46 7.74 6.28
CA TYR A 122 2.68 7.52 4.85
C TYR A 122 3.53 6.28 4.64
N ARG A 123 3.16 5.45 3.66
CA ARG A 123 3.89 4.21 3.36
C ARG A 123 4.16 4.08 1.87
N THR A 124 5.31 3.48 1.54
CA THR A 124 5.71 3.25 0.16
C THR A 124 6.60 2.01 0.01
N SER A 125 6.71 1.52 -1.22
CA SER A 125 7.80 0.70 -1.74
C SER A 125 8.11 1.12 -3.17
N ILE A 126 9.22 0.68 -3.72
CA ILE A 126 9.53 0.87 -5.14
C ILE A 126 9.13 -0.41 -5.90
N MET A 127 8.66 -0.26 -7.13
CA MET A 127 8.22 -1.37 -7.96
C MET A 127 9.33 -2.40 -8.15
N ASP A 128 9.02 -3.67 -7.92
CA ASP A 128 9.88 -4.79 -8.28
C ASP A 128 9.67 -5.17 -9.76
N PHE A 129 10.75 -5.26 -10.54
CA PHE A 129 10.71 -5.50 -11.98
C PHE A 129 10.85 -6.99 -12.31
N TYR A 130 9.91 -7.81 -11.83
CA TYR A 130 9.86 -9.25 -12.11
C TYR A 130 9.61 -9.57 -13.59
N ASN A 131 10.02 -10.74 -14.05
CA ASN A 131 9.79 -11.17 -15.43
C ASN A 131 8.33 -11.13 -15.85
N HIS A 132 7.41 -11.55 -14.98
CA HIS A 132 5.97 -11.49 -15.27
C HIS A 132 5.42 -10.04 -15.26
N VAL A 133 6.08 -9.08 -14.64
CA VAL A 133 5.77 -7.65 -14.79
C VAL A 133 6.25 -7.17 -16.15
N LYS A 134 7.49 -7.52 -16.54
CA LYS A 134 8.05 -7.20 -17.87
C LYS A 134 7.13 -7.65 -19.01
N THR A 135 6.55 -8.86 -18.91
CA THR A 135 5.65 -9.38 -19.96
C THR A 135 4.33 -8.64 -20.09
N ARG A 136 3.88 -7.91 -19.06
CA ARG A 136 2.66 -7.09 -19.08
C ARG A 136 2.90 -5.68 -19.59
N LEU A 137 4.13 -5.20 -19.53
CA LEU A 137 4.50 -3.85 -19.97
C LEU A 137 4.76 -3.83 -21.48
N SER A 138 4.45 -2.70 -22.12
CA SER A 138 4.80 -2.51 -23.53
C SER A 138 6.34 -2.48 -23.70
N PRO A 139 6.85 -2.87 -24.90
CA PRO A 139 8.30 -2.80 -25.18
C PRO A 139 8.89 -1.41 -24.95
N LYS A 140 8.12 -0.35 -25.24
CA LYS A 140 8.55 1.04 -25.01
C LYS A 140 8.77 1.32 -23.52
N ILE A 141 7.87 0.87 -22.63
CA ILE A 141 8.03 1.09 -21.19
C ILE A 141 9.18 0.22 -20.66
N ASN A 142 9.30 -1.01 -21.10
CA ASN A 142 10.42 -1.91 -20.72
C ASN A 142 11.78 -1.27 -21.04
N SER A 143 11.95 -0.76 -22.26
CA SER A 143 13.23 -0.13 -22.68
C SER A 143 13.61 1.10 -21.84
N LEU A 144 12.64 1.79 -21.25
CA LEU A 144 12.87 2.91 -20.33
C LEU A 144 13.18 2.46 -18.90
N LEU A 145 12.64 1.31 -18.49
CA LEU A 145 12.84 0.77 -17.14
C LEU A 145 14.12 -0.07 -17.03
N GLU A 146 14.52 -0.79 -18.07
CA GLU A 146 15.70 -1.67 -18.07
C GLU A 146 16.99 -0.97 -17.57
N PRO A 147 17.33 0.26 -17.99
CA PRO A 147 18.53 0.93 -17.47
C PRO A 147 18.46 1.23 -15.96
N ILE A 148 17.26 1.40 -15.42
CA ILE A 148 17.03 1.71 -14.00
C ILE A 148 17.22 0.47 -13.12
N TYR A 149 16.87 -0.71 -13.64
CA TYR A 149 16.90 -1.97 -12.92
C TYR A 149 18.15 -2.82 -13.22
N GLY A 150 18.80 -2.59 -14.34
CA GLY A 150 19.92 -3.45 -14.82
C GLY A 150 19.48 -4.91 -14.93
N SER A 151 20.28 -5.84 -14.39
CA SER A 151 19.95 -7.26 -14.34
C SER A 151 19.10 -7.68 -13.13
N GLY A 152 18.83 -6.75 -12.20
CA GLY A 152 18.10 -7.02 -10.95
C GLY A 152 16.59 -6.87 -11.08
N ILE A 153 15.89 -7.27 -10.02
CA ILE A 153 14.45 -7.03 -9.86
C ILE A 153 14.16 -5.69 -9.14
N HIS A 154 15.14 -5.21 -8.36
CA HIS A 154 15.06 -3.92 -7.67
C HIS A 154 15.74 -2.84 -8.52
N ALA A 155 15.19 -1.64 -8.51
CA ALA A 155 15.88 -0.47 -9.07
C ALA A 155 17.24 -0.26 -8.37
N SER A 156 18.17 0.45 -9.01
CA SER A 156 19.47 0.73 -8.39
C SER A 156 19.33 1.35 -7.01
N PHE A 157 20.28 1.09 -6.12
CA PHE A 157 20.25 1.66 -4.76
C PHE A 157 20.10 3.19 -4.80
N ASP A 158 20.89 3.85 -5.65
CA ASP A 158 20.87 5.32 -5.77
C ASP A 158 19.50 5.84 -6.22
N THR A 159 18.86 5.17 -7.19
CA THR A 159 17.51 5.51 -7.63
C THR A 159 16.50 5.38 -6.49
N ARG A 160 16.54 4.28 -5.74
CA ARG A 160 15.63 4.04 -4.62
C ARG A 160 15.87 5.04 -3.49
N GLN A 161 17.13 5.27 -3.14
CA GLN A 161 17.50 6.23 -2.10
C GLN A 161 17.07 7.65 -2.46
N LYS A 162 17.29 8.06 -3.71
CA LYS A 162 16.84 9.38 -4.21
C LYS A 162 15.33 9.54 -4.05
N ILE A 163 14.55 8.57 -4.52
CA ILE A 163 13.08 8.62 -4.42
C ILE A 163 12.63 8.74 -2.94
N ILE A 164 13.23 7.95 -2.04
CA ILE A 164 12.89 8.00 -0.62
C ILE A 164 13.26 9.36 0.01
N ASN A 165 14.41 9.92 -0.37
CA ASN A 165 14.81 11.25 0.09
C ASN A 165 13.83 12.34 -0.42
N ASP A 166 13.48 12.31 -1.70
CA ASP A 166 12.51 13.26 -2.29
C ASP A 166 11.14 13.19 -1.56
N ILE A 167 10.69 11.99 -1.18
CA ILE A 167 9.46 11.80 -0.38
C ILE A 167 9.64 12.40 1.02
N ASN A 168 10.74 12.11 1.70
CA ASN A 168 10.98 12.61 3.05
C ASN A 168 11.11 14.14 3.08
N ASP A 169 11.69 14.76 2.06
CA ASP A 169 11.74 16.22 1.93
C ASP A 169 10.34 16.86 1.83
N ILE A 170 9.42 16.18 1.12
CA ILE A 170 8.01 16.61 1.08
C ILE A 170 7.36 16.45 2.45
N LEU A 171 7.57 15.30 3.13
CA LEU A 171 6.94 14.97 4.40
C LEU A 171 7.55 15.75 5.60
N PHE A 172 8.75 16.30 5.43
CA PHE A 172 9.42 17.11 6.45
C PHE A 172 8.55 18.27 6.95
N LYS A 173 7.71 18.85 6.08
CA LYS A 173 6.74 19.90 6.44
C LYS A 173 5.77 19.48 7.56
N LYS A 174 5.54 18.19 7.75
CA LYS A 174 4.70 17.62 8.81
C LYS A 174 5.52 16.97 9.93
N ASN A 175 6.84 17.06 9.87
CA ASN A 175 7.77 16.41 10.80
C ASN A 175 7.54 14.88 10.87
N VAL A 176 7.27 14.26 9.73
CA VAL A 176 7.12 12.80 9.59
C VAL A 176 8.04 12.26 8.52
N THR A 177 8.32 10.97 8.59
CA THR A 177 9.10 10.23 7.58
C THR A 177 8.23 9.13 6.96
N VAL A 178 8.56 8.74 5.73
CA VAL A 178 7.85 7.65 5.06
C VAL A 178 8.21 6.30 5.68
N GLU A 179 7.20 5.46 5.89
CA GLU A 179 7.37 4.05 6.24
C GLU A 179 7.68 3.27 4.95
N VAL A 180 8.90 2.74 4.84
CA VAL A 180 9.36 2.01 3.64
C VAL A 180 9.17 0.51 3.83
N CYS A 181 8.74 -0.21 2.79
CA CYS A 181 8.56 -1.65 2.83
C CYS A 181 9.37 -2.36 1.75
N GLY A 182 10.15 -3.38 2.15
CA GLY A 182 10.74 -4.35 1.22
C GLY A 182 11.89 -3.85 0.35
N GLU A 183 12.62 -2.80 0.75
CA GLU A 183 13.72 -2.20 -0.01
C GLU A 183 15.09 -2.63 0.53
N PRO A 184 15.80 -3.54 -0.13
CA PRO A 184 17.12 -3.98 0.33
C PRO A 184 18.11 -2.81 0.46
N GLY A 185 18.83 -2.77 1.60
CA GLY A 185 19.80 -1.71 1.90
C GLY A 185 19.21 -0.39 2.41
N ILE A 186 17.88 -0.26 2.43
CA ILE A 186 17.17 0.90 3.02
C ILE A 186 16.48 0.46 4.32
N LYS A 187 16.41 1.37 5.30
CA LYS A 187 15.69 1.08 6.55
C LYS A 187 14.20 0.89 6.26
N CYS A 188 13.71 -0.31 6.54
CA CYS A 188 12.32 -0.71 6.27
C CYS A 188 11.54 -0.91 7.57
N SER A 189 10.27 -0.49 7.57
CA SER A 189 9.31 -0.70 8.68
C SER A 189 8.35 -1.88 8.46
N GLY A 190 8.30 -2.43 7.25
CA GLY A 190 7.38 -3.51 6.88
C GLY A 190 5.91 -3.08 6.71
N CYS A 191 5.07 -4.00 6.21
CA CYS A 191 3.62 -3.77 6.07
C CYS A 191 2.88 -3.85 7.41
N VAL A 192 3.50 -4.44 8.42
CA VAL A 192 3.08 -4.41 9.81
C VAL A 192 4.22 -3.83 10.62
N SER A 193 4.12 -2.56 10.99
CA SER A 193 5.12 -1.81 11.75
C SER A 193 4.83 -1.88 13.25
N GLU A 194 5.77 -1.35 14.06
CA GLU A 194 5.55 -1.15 15.50
C GLU A 194 4.32 -0.28 15.78
N ASN A 195 4.12 0.78 14.97
CA ASN A 195 2.96 1.64 15.08
C ASN A 195 1.66 0.89 14.82
N ASP A 196 1.64 -0.02 13.82
CA ASP A 196 0.46 -0.86 13.56
C ASP A 196 0.18 -1.79 14.73
N CYS A 197 1.21 -2.44 15.27
CA CYS A 197 1.07 -3.30 16.44
C CYS A 197 0.53 -2.53 17.65
N LYS A 198 1.06 -1.34 17.92
CA LYS A 198 0.60 -0.47 19.02
C LYS A 198 -0.87 -0.06 18.86
N ILE A 199 -1.28 0.38 17.67
CA ILE A 199 -2.66 0.81 17.39
C ILE A 199 -3.62 -0.37 17.52
N LEU A 200 -3.23 -1.57 17.07
CA LEU A 200 -4.06 -2.77 17.11
C LEU A 200 -4.01 -3.51 18.46
N GLY A 201 -3.20 -3.05 19.40
CA GLY A 201 -3.03 -3.70 20.71
C GLY A 201 -2.42 -5.12 20.60
N VAL A 202 -1.48 -5.31 19.68
CA VAL A 202 -0.83 -6.58 19.40
C VAL A 202 0.66 -6.49 19.72
N GLU A 203 1.18 -7.43 20.52
CA GLU A 203 2.62 -7.49 20.77
C GLU A 203 3.42 -7.76 19.49
N PRO A 204 4.46 -6.96 19.19
CA PRO A 204 5.33 -7.19 18.06
C PRO A 204 5.95 -8.58 18.09
N SER A 205 5.97 -9.26 16.95
CA SER A 205 6.60 -10.57 16.81
C SER A 205 7.69 -10.51 15.74
N LEU A 206 8.90 -10.87 16.11
CA LEU A 206 10.06 -10.98 15.22
C LEU A 206 10.03 -12.29 14.37
N SER A 207 9.00 -13.10 14.51
CA SER A 207 8.85 -14.32 13.73
C SER A 207 8.79 -14.02 12.24
N LYS A 208 9.78 -14.52 11.50
CA LYS A 208 9.86 -14.39 10.03
C LYS A 208 9.15 -15.53 9.31
N LYS A 209 8.42 -16.39 10.01
CA LYS A 209 7.73 -17.54 9.42
C LYS A 209 6.65 -17.06 8.44
N GLY A 210 6.73 -17.50 7.21
CA GLY A 210 5.79 -17.13 6.14
C GLY A 210 6.02 -15.76 5.50
N GLN A 211 7.13 -15.08 5.82
CA GLN A 211 7.50 -13.80 5.21
C GLN A 211 8.49 -14.02 4.05
N ARG A 212 8.40 -13.16 3.03
CA ARG A 212 9.40 -13.15 1.94
C ARG A 212 10.76 -12.66 2.44
N TYR A 213 11.83 -13.03 1.75
CA TYR A 213 13.16 -12.49 2.02
C TYR A 213 13.14 -10.95 2.01
N GLY A 214 13.81 -10.34 2.99
CA GLY A 214 13.85 -8.88 3.13
C GLY A 214 12.62 -8.23 3.77
N CYS A 215 11.57 -9.01 4.13
CA CYS A 215 10.41 -8.48 4.82
C CYS A 215 10.72 -8.12 6.28
N SER A 216 10.34 -6.90 6.70
CA SER A 216 10.52 -6.37 8.06
C SER A 216 9.23 -6.33 8.88
N CYS A 217 8.19 -7.06 8.49
CA CYS A 217 6.91 -7.10 9.22
C CYS A 217 7.07 -7.69 10.63
N LEU A 218 6.39 -7.09 11.61
CA LEU A 218 6.52 -7.36 13.04
C LEU A 218 5.34 -8.11 13.64
N ALA A 219 4.63 -8.91 12.87
CA ALA A 219 3.53 -9.71 13.42
C ALA A 219 3.33 -11.04 12.69
N ASN A 220 2.67 -11.97 13.36
CA ASN A 220 2.10 -13.14 12.73
C ASN A 220 0.93 -12.69 11.85
N LYS A 221 1.17 -12.61 10.53
CA LYS A 221 0.15 -12.22 9.56
C LYS A 221 -0.71 -13.41 9.16
N GLN A 222 -2.01 -13.19 9.08
CA GLN A 222 -2.92 -14.08 8.39
C GLN A 222 -3.50 -13.37 7.17
N GLU A 223 -3.21 -13.88 5.99
CA GLU A 223 -3.85 -13.40 4.76
C GLU A 223 -5.34 -13.74 4.78
N LEU A 224 -6.17 -12.72 4.61
CA LEU A 224 -7.63 -12.84 4.64
C LEU A 224 -8.25 -13.01 3.25
N LEU A 225 -7.51 -12.70 2.17
CA LEU A 225 -7.94 -12.91 0.80
C LEU A 225 -7.29 -14.20 0.28
N THR A 226 -8.02 -15.29 0.34
CA THR A 226 -7.53 -16.64 0.02
C THR A 226 -7.92 -17.08 -1.38
N SER A 227 -8.99 -16.51 -1.94
CA SER A 227 -9.45 -16.80 -3.29
C SER A 227 -8.43 -16.31 -4.32
N LYS A 228 -8.10 -17.20 -5.27
CA LYS A 228 -7.17 -16.90 -6.37
C LYS A 228 -7.84 -16.17 -7.53
N HIS A 229 -8.81 -15.31 -7.25
CA HIS A 229 -9.46 -14.51 -8.28
C HIS A 229 -8.54 -13.42 -8.79
N GLN A 230 -8.57 -13.20 -10.09
CA GLN A 230 -7.86 -12.09 -10.71
C GLN A 230 -8.41 -10.77 -10.14
N CYS A 231 -7.51 -9.92 -9.62
CA CYS A 231 -7.88 -8.59 -9.14
C CYS A 231 -8.37 -7.73 -10.32
N GLU A 232 -9.58 -7.17 -10.22
CA GLU A 232 -10.20 -6.37 -11.28
C GLU A 232 -9.43 -5.08 -11.63
N HIS A 233 -8.56 -4.61 -10.74
CA HIS A 233 -7.70 -3.45 -11.02
C HIS A 233 -6.71 -3.67 -12.14
N ARG A 234 -6.28 -4.92 -12.38
CA ARG A 234 -5.34 -5.30 -13.45
C ARG A 234 -4.09 -4.44 -13.54
N CYS A 235 -3.56 -4.03 -12.39
CA CYS A 235 -2.32 -3.25 -12.34
C CYS A 235 -1.18 -4.02 -13.01
N VAL A 236 -0.51 -3.42 -14.01
CA VAL A 236 0.51 -4.13 -14.79
C VAL A 236 1.76 -4.45 -13.98
N TYR A 237 2.05 -3.67 -12.94
CA TYR A 237 3.17 -3.88 -12.03
C TYR A 237 2.88 -4.87 -10.89
N CYS A 238 1.65 -5.39 -10.81
CA CYS A 238 1.29 -6.29 -9.70
C CYS A 238 2.21 -7.51 -9.67
N TYR A 239 2.82 -7.77 -8.51
CA TYR A 239 3.72 -8.92 -8.32
C TYR A 239 2.95 -10.24 -8.20
N TRP A 240 1.66 -10.20 -7.92
CA TRP A 240 0.81 -11.38 -8.01
C TRP A 240 0.63 -11.79 -9.46
N LYS A 241 0.85 -13.08 -9.73
CA LYS A 241 0.57 -13.68 -11.03
C LYS A 241 -0.96 -13.82 -11.16
N ASN A 242 -1.56 -12.87 -11.80
CA ASN A 242 -2.96 -12.92 -12.18
C ASN A 242 -3.07 -13.36 -13.63
#